data_d92a63b6958373004569b4a7b15d213b
#
_entry.id   d92a63b6958373004569b4a7b15d213b
#
_cell.length_a   1.000
_cell.length_b   1.000
_cell.length_c   1.000
_cell.angle_alpha   90.00
_cell.angle_beta   90.00
_cell.angle_gamma   90.00
#
_symmetry.space_group_name_H-M   'P 1'
#
loop_
_entity.id
_entity.type
_entity.pdbx_description
1 polymer ?
#
loop_
_entity_poly.entity_id
_entity_poly.type
_entity_poly.pdbx_seq_one_letter_code
_entity_poly.pdbx_strand_id
1 'polypeptide(L)'
;MAIRIYLEEILKDRKMTSKELCSLVDITEANLSILRSGKAKGVRFSTINKICWHLHCDVGDILKFDGNLEGNDENETIDGTL
;
A
#
# COMPACT_ATOMS: atom_id res chain seq x y z
N MET A 1 3.78 -12.79 4.22
CA MET A 1 3.53 -12.46 2.81
C MET A 1 4.82 -12.01 2.15
N ALA A 2 5.04 -12.46 0.95
CA ALA A 2 6.27 -12.15 0.22
C ALA A 2 6.29 -10.74 -0.36
N ILE A 3 5.14 -10.16 -0.59
CA ILE A 3 5.06 -8.79 -1.08
C ILE A 3 5.06 -7.86 0.11
N ARG A 4 5.98 -6.91 0.09
CA ARG A 4 6.10 -5.91 1.15
C ARG A 4 5.68 -4.56 0.65
N ILE A 5 5.13 -3.76 1.55
CA ILE A 5 4.60 -2.45 1.23
C ILE A 5 5.47 -1.40 1.91
N TYR A 6 5.97 -0.47 1.12
CA TYR A 6 6.89 0.58 1.60
C TYR A 6 6.26 1.96 1.55
N LEU A 7 4.95 2.01 1.63
CA LEU A 7 4.23 3.28 1.51
C LEU A 7 4.60 4.26 2.64
N GLU A 8 4.80 3.74 3.84
CA GLU A 8 5.12 4.60 4.97
C GLU A 8 6.44 5.33 4.75
N GLU A 9 7.44 4.64 4.23
CA GLU A 9 8.73 5.25 3.94
C GLU A 9 8.61 6.34 2.90
N ILE A 10 7.78 6.11 1.89
CA ILE A 10 7.60 7.11 0.84
C ILE A 10 6.88 8.33 1.38
N LEU A 11 5.87 8.12 2.21
CA LEU A 11 5.18 9.23 2.84
C LEU A 11 6.14 10.10 3.65
N LYS A 12 7.02 9.47 4.41
CA LYS A 12 8.03 10.20 5.18
C LYS A 12 8.96 10.97 4.26
N ASP A 13 9.40 10.33 3.19
CA ASP A 13 10.30 10.94 2.24
C ASP A 13 9.68 12.16 1.56
N ARG A 14 8.40 12.08 1.27
CA ARG A 14 7.67 13.18 0.63
C ARG A 14 7.11 14.18 1.64
N LYS A 15 7.29 13.92 2.93
CA LYS A 15 6.79 14.78 4.01
C LYS A 15 5.28 14.94 3.93
N MET A 16 4.58 13.87 3.59
CA MET A 16 3.15 13.87 3.47
C MET A 16 2.54 13.01 4.58
N THR A 17 1.45 13.48 5.16
CA THR A 17 0.75 12.71 6.19
C THR A 17 -0.24 11.76 5.54
N SER A 18 -0.64 10.74 6.31
CA SER A 18 -1.67 9.82 5.85
C SER A 18 -2.98 10.54 5.56
N LYS A 19 -3.30 11.52 6.39
CA LYS A 19 -4.54 12.27 6.21
C LYS A 19 -4.54 13.04 4.90
N GLU A 20 -3.41 13.63 4.56
CA GLU A 20 -3.29 14.32 3.28
C GLU A 20 -3.46 13.36 2.12
N LEU A 21 -2.82 12.21 2.20
CA LEU A 21 -2.92 11.23 1.13
C LEU A 21 -4.34 10.72 0.98
N CYS A 22 -5.04 10.49 2.10
CA CYS A 22 -6.41 10.02 2.06
C CYS A 22 -7.31 10.98 1.28
N SER A 23 -7.13 12.27 1.48
CA SER A 23 -7.97 13.25 0.79
C SER A 23 -7.64 13.32 -0.70
N LEU A 24 -6.41 13.02 -1.07
CA LEU A 24 -6.00 13.07 -2.47
C LEU A 24 -6.37 11.81 -3.23
N VAL A 25 -6.37 10.66 -2.57
CA VAL A 25 -6.54 9.37 -3.22
C VAL A 25 -7.94 8.81 -3.05
N ASP A 26 -8.74 9.45 -2.23
CA ASP A 26 -10.13 9.01 -2.01
C ASP A 26 -10.19 7.64 -1.35
N ILE A 27 -9.40 7.47 -0.33
CA ILE A 27 -9.37 6.26 0.47
C ILE A 27 -9.59 6.64 1.93
N THR A 28 -10.23 5.78 2.69
CA THR A 28 -10.44 6.06 4.11
C THR A 28 -9.15 5.93 4.89
N GLU A 29 -9.07 6.62 6.01
CA GLU A 29 -7.88 6.51 6.86
C GLU A 29 -7.73 5.10 7.41
N ALA A 30 -8.84 4.41 7.69
CA ALA A 30 -8.78 3.03 8.15
C ALA A 30 -8.16 2.13 7.08
N ASN A 31 -8.58 2.27 5.84
CA ASN A 31 -8.02 1.46 4.76
C ASN A 31 -6.57 1.79 4.49
N LEU A 32 -6.22 3.07 4.56
CA LEU A 32 -4.84 3.45 4.36
C LEU A 32 -3.95 2.91 5.48
N SER A 33 -4.45 2.90 6.70
CA SER A 33 -3.71 2.34 7.83
C SER A 33 -3.43 0.85 7.61
N ILE A 34 -4.42 0.12 7.11
CA ILE A 34 -4.25 -1.29 6.80
C ILE A 34 -3.19 -1.47 5.72
N LEU A 35 -3.23 -0.64 4.70
CA LEU A 35 -2.27 -0.71 3.61
C LEU A 35 -0.85 -0.38 4.10
N ARG A 36 -0.70 0.66 4.90
CA ARG A 36 0.59 1.06 5.42
C ARG A 36 1.21 0.01 6.34
N SER A 37 0.38 -0.68 7.09
CA SER A 37 0.88 -1.69 8.03
C SER A 37 1.32 -2.97 7.34
N GLY A 38 1.04 -3.11 6.06
CA GLY A 38 1.35 -4.33 5.33
C GLY A 38 0.35 -5.44 5.54
N LYS A 39 -0.78 -5.15 6.14
CA LYS A 39 -1.81 -6.15 6.41
C LYS A 39 -2.82 -6.30 5.28
N ALA A 40 -2.78 -5.42 4.31
CA ALA A 40 -3.68 -5.52 3.18
C ALA A 40 -3.33 -6.73 2.35
N LYS A 41 -4.34 -7.44 1.90
CA LYS A 41 -4.12 -8.61 1.05
C LYS A 41 -4.24 -8.28 -0.42
N GLY A 42 -4.65 -7.09 -0.73
CA GLY A 42 -4.73 -6.62 -2.09
C GLY A 42 -5.03 -5.14 -2.11
N VAL A 43 -4.83 -4.55 -3.26
CA VAL A 43 -5.11 -3.13 -3.45
C VAL A 43 -5.49 -2.94 -4.92
N ARG A 44 -6.45 -2.08 -5.16
CA ARG A 44 -6.90 -1.84 -6.53
C ARG A 44 -5.83 -1.07 -7.31
N PHE A 45 -5.74 -1.39 -8.58
CA PHE A 45 -4.80 -0.66 -9.44
C PHE A 45 -5.13 0.81 -9.50
N SER A 46 -6.41 1.16 -9.47
CA SER A 46 -6.78 2.58 -9.47
C SER A 46 -6.26 3.29 -8.25
N THR A 47 -6.26 2.64 -7.10
CA THR A 47 -5.72 3.23 -5.88
C THR A 47 -4.21 3.39 -5.99
N ILE A 48 -3.52 2.35 -6.44
CA ILE A 48 -2.07 2.42 -6.64
C ILE A 48 -1.70 3.50 -7.64
N ASN A 49 -2.46 3.61 -8.71
CA ASN A 49 -2.23 4.61 -9.73
C ASN A 49 -2.28 6.04 -9.14
N LYS A 50 -3.28 6.30 -8.33
CA LYS A 50 -3.42 7.61 -7.70
C LYS A 50 -2.31 7.88 -6.69
N ILE A 51 -1.93 6.86 -5.94
CA ILE A 51 -0.84 7.01 -4.97
C ILE A 51 0.46 7.35 -5.71
N CYS A 52 0.76 6.64 -6.76
CA CYS A 52 1.97 6.92 -7.54
C CYS A 52 1.95 8.32 -8.11
N TRP A 53 0.80 8.73 -8.61
CA TRP A 53 0.67 10.08 -9.17
C TRP A 53 0.95 11.16 -8.13
N HIS A 54 0.32 11.06 -6.97
CA HIS A 54 0.43 12.10 -5.96
C HIS A 54 1.76 12.08 -5.22
N LEU A 55 2.39 10.91 -5.12
CA LEU A 55 3.69 10.80 -4.45
C LEU A 55 4.85 10.86 -5.42
N HIS A 56 4.58 10.96 -6.71
CA HIS A 56 5.62 11.01 -7.74
C HIS A 56 6.59 9.84 -7.60
N CYS A 57 6.02 8.63 -7.53
CA CYS A 57 6.82 7.43 -7.40
C CYS A 57 6.28 6.35 -8.32
N ASP A 58 6.99 5.26 -8.39
CA ASP A 58 6.62 4.12 -9.22
C ASP A 58 6.02 3.02 -8.35
N VAL A 59 5.33 2.08 -8.97
CA VAL A 59 4.79 0.94 -8.23
C VAL A 59 5.91 0.19 -7.52
N GLY A 60 7.05 0.05 -8.15
CA GLY A 60 8.20 -0.61 -7.55
C GLY A 60 8.76 0.08 -6.32
N ASP A 61 8.41 1.35 -6.11
CA ASP A 61 8.80 2.05 -4.89
C ASP A 61 7.88 1.71 -3.73
N ILE A 62 6.66 1.31 -4.03
CA ILE A 62 5.64 1.05 -3.01
C ILE A 62 5.60 -0.43 -2.65
N LEU A 63 5.67 -1.31 -3.65
CA LEU A 63 5.53 -2.74 -3.48
C LEU A 63 6.80 -3.45 -3.93
N LYS A 64 7.29 -4.34 -3.09
CA LYS A 64 8.47 -5.13 -3.43
C LYS A 64 8.26 -6.57 -3.02
N PHE A 65 8.82 -7.47 -3.80
CA PHE A 65 8.83 -8.88 -3.48
C PHE A 65 10.09 -9.20 -2.69
N ASP A 66 9.95 -9.87 -1.56
CA ASP A 66 11.10 -10.16 -0.71
C ASP A 66 11.77 -11.50 -1.06
N GLY A 67 11.27 -12.19 -2.07
CA GLY A 67 11.88 -13.44 -2.50
C GLY A 67 11.42 -14.67 -1.73
N ASN A 68 10.48 -14.50 -0.81
CA ASN A 68 10.06 -15.60 0.04
C ASN A 68 8.57 -15.86 -0.14
N LEU A 69 8.25 -16.99 -0.73
CA LEU A 69 6.85 -17.36 -0.93
C LEU A 69 6.20 -17.87 0.35
N GLU A 70 6.99 -18.30 1.30
CA GLU A 70 6.47 -18.85 2.53
C GLU A 70 6.03 -17.77 3.48
N GLY A 71 4.93 -17.22 3.29
CA GLY A 71 4.37 -16.30 4.24
C GLY A 71 3.25 -16.97 4.97
N ASN A 72 2.58 -16.24 5.82
CA ASN A 72 1.41 -16.73 6.51
C ASN A 72 0.20 -16.42 5.68
N ASP A 73 0.20 -16.94 4.49
CA ASP A 73 -0.83 -16.62 3.52
C ASP A 73 -1.90 -17.69 3.42
N GLU A 74 -1.87 -18.63 4.31
CA GLU A 74 -2.84 -19.70 4.27
C GLU A 74 -4.27 -19.19 4.47
N ASN A 75 -4.41 -18.06 5.11
CA ASN A 75 -5.71 -17.45 5.26
C ASN A 75 -6.00 -16.41 4.21
N GLU A 76 -5.13 -16.29 3.26
CA GLU A 76 -5.32 -15.33 2.22
C GLU A 76 -6.43 -15.79 1.33
N THR A 77 -7.49 -15.02 1.33
CA THR A 77 -8.59 -15.28 0.44
C THR A 77 -8.64 -14.15 -0.52
N ILE A 78 -9.74 -14.01 -1.16
CA ILE A 78 -9.88 -12.98 -2.14
C ILE A 78 -10.28 -11.66 -1.55
N ASP A 79 -10.49 -11.57 -0.27
CA ASP A 79 -11.21 -10.45 0.27
C ASP A 79 -10.36 -9.36 0.89
N GLY A 80 -9.12 -9.31 0.64
CA GLY A 80 -8.28 -8.29 1.21
C GLY A 80 -8.04 -7.09 0.32
N THR A 81 -8.84 -6.92 -0.69
CA THR A 81 -8.60 -5.84 -1.66
C THR A 81 -9.09 -4.50 -1.14
N LEU A 82 -8.25 -3.52 -1.26
CA LEU A 82 -8.55 -2.16 -0.85
C LEU A 82 -8.81 -1.26 -2.05
#